data_40ed485363b126a299793a4a40b9f91b
#
_entry.id   40ed485363b126a299793a4a40b9f91b
#
_cell.length_a   1.000
_cell.length_b   1.000
_cell.length_c   1.000
_cell.angle_alpha   90.00
_cell.angle_beta   90.00
_cell.angle_gamma   90.00
#
_symmetry.space_group_name_H-M   'P 1'
#
loop_
_entity.id
_entity.type
_entity.pdbx_description
1 polymer ?
#
loop_
_entity_poly.entity_id
_entity_poly.type
_entity_poly.pdbx_seq_one_letter_code
_entity_poly.pdbx_strand_id
1 'polypeptide(L)'
;MSTNKAAGSTHTPDSEEITIDVRGVSKGFGQFKAVQNLSFKVSKGEVVGFLGPNGAGKTTTMRLLTSYYTPDTGQILINGVDNAQQDLETRRSIGYLPENNPLYEDLLVSEYLDFIADLRRMRGSDRKDSLDQTIEEAGLSEVFHRPISELSKGYHQRV
;
A
#
# COMPACT_ATOMS: atom_id res chain seq x y z
N MET A 1 7.79 -58.47 22.29
CA MET A 1 8.62 -57.56 21.51
C MET A 1 7.70 -56.70 20.63
N SER A 2 7.29 -55.55 21.12
CA SER A 2 6.39 -54.65 20.42
C SER A 2 7.22 -53.46 19.93
N THR A 3 7.30 -53.29 18.62
CA THR A 3 7.95 -52.14 17.99
C THR A 3 6.91 -51.06 17.74
N ASN A 4 7.00 -50.02 18.51
CA ASN A 4 6.18 -48.81 18.36
C ASN A 4 6.76 -47.95 17.24
N LYS A 5 6.00 -47.81 16.13
CA LYS A 5 6.37 -46.99 14.98
C LYS A 5 5.73 -45.62 15.16
N ALA A 6 6.54 -44.67 15.62
CA ALA A 6 6.15 -43.26 15.69
C ALA A 6 5.91 -42.72 14.28
N ALA A 7 4.69 -42.27 14.00
CA ALA A 7 4.35 -41.53 12.79
C ALA A 7 4.88 -40.09 12.94
N GLY A 8 5.95 -39.77 12.21
CA GLY A 8 6.42 -38.42 12.06
C GLY A 8 5.45 -37.65 11.17
N SER A 9 4.74 -36.66 11.73
CA SER A 9 4.02 -35.67 10.94
C SER A 9 5.04 -34.74 10.28
N THR A 10 5.24 -34.92 8.99
CA THR A 10 5.97 -33.94 8.17
C THR A 10 5.08 -32.71 8.03
N HIS A 11 5.35 -31.69 8.83
CA HIS A 11 4.81 -30.36 8.63
C HIS A 11 5.46 -29.82 7.35
N THR A 12 4.75 -29.86 6.23
CA THR A 12 5.10 -29.14 5.02
C THR A 12 4.96 -27.66 5.37
N PRO A 13 6.01 -26.80 5.22
CA PRO A 13 5.79 -25.37 5.42
C PRO A 13 4.76 -24.90 4.39
N ASP A 14 3.67 -24.27 4.86
CA ASP A 14 2.75 -23.55 4.01
C ASP A 14 3.57 -22.69 3.07
N SER A 15 3.30 -22.80 1.77
CA SER A 15 3.95 -21.95 0.76
C SER A 15 3.61 -20.51 1.13
N GLU A 16 4.60 -19.76 1.62
CA GLU A 16 4.44 -18.34 1.98
C GLU A 16 3.79 -17.62 0.80
N GLU A 17 2.57 -17.12 1.00
CA GLU A 17 1.85 -16.36 -0.01
C GLU A 17 2.57 -15.03 -0.23
N ILE A 18 3.30 -14.89 -1.36
CA ILE A 18 4.05 -13.70 -1.71
C ILE A 18 3.09 -12.64 -2.25
N THR A 19 2.98 -11.52 -1.55
CA THR A 19 2.13 -10.39 -1.95
C THR A 19 2.86 -9.37 -2.81
N ILE A 20 4.18 -9.18 -2.58
CA ILE A 20 5.02 -8.31 -3.41
C ILE A 20 6.25 -9.09 -3.85
N ASP A 21 6.53 -9.14 -5.15
CA ASP A 21 7.73 -9.77 -5.71
C ASP A 21 8.40 -8.80 -6.69
N VAL A 22 9.56 -8.26 -6.29
CA VAL A 22 10.36 -7.32 -7.06
C VAL A 22 11.57 -8.03 -7.62
N ARG A 23 11.75 -8.00 -8.95
CA ARG A 23 12.75 -8.80 -9.66
C ARG A 23 13.63 -7.92 -10.54
N GLY A 24 14.87 -7.66 -10.15
CA GLY A 24 15.88 -6.99 -10.95
C GLY A 24 15.48 -5.57 -11.41
N VAL A 25 14.70 -4.86 -10.62
CA VAL A 25 14.11 -3.59 -11.00
C VAL A 25 15.16 -2.48 -11.01
N SER A 26 15.18 -1.71 -12.11
CA SER A 26 15.98 -0.49 -12.21
C SER A 26 15.11 0.67 -12.71
N LYS A 27 15.43 1.88 -12.25
CA LYS A 27 14.79 3.13 -12.66
C LYS A 27 15.77 4.28 -12.66
N GLY A 28 15.84 5.00 -13.79
CA GLY A 28 16.62 6.21 -13.96
C GLY A 28 15.78 7.40 -14.35
N PHE A 29 16.33 8.59 -14.15
CA PHE A 29 15.80 9.89 -14.59
C PHE A 29 16.94 10.66 -15.26
N GLY A 30 16.98 10.63 -16.58
CA GLY A 30 18.12 11.15 -17.36
C GLY A 30 19.40 10.39 -17.00
N GLN A 31 20.41 11.07 -16.49
CA GLN A 31 21.69 10.46 -16.09
C GLN A 31 21.66 9.92 -14.64
N PHE A 32 20.64 10.25 -13.86
CA PHE A 32 20.52 9.83 -12.47
C PHE A 32 19.86 8.45 -12.37
N LYS A 33 20.57 7.48 -11.78
CA LYS A 33 20.05 6.13 -11.52
C LYS A 33 19.47 6.09 -10.10
N ALA A 34 18.16 6.17 -9.99
CA ALA A 34 17.45 6.23 -8.71
C ALA A 34 17.33 4.85 -8.03
N VAL A 35 17.14 3.79 -8.82
CA VAL A 35 17.07 2.39 -8.35
C VAL A 35 17.87 1.54 -9.31
N GLN A 36 18.67 0.59 -8.80
CA GLN A 36 19.53 -0.27 -9.62
C GLN A 36 19.40 -1.72 -9.16
N ASN A 37 18.94 -2.59 -10.04
CA ASN A 37 18.86 -4.04 -9.87
C ASN A 37 18.27 -4.47 -8.52
N LEU A 38 17.20 -3.80 -8.09
CA LEU A 38 16.54 -4.08 -6.81
C LEU A 38 15.71 -5.36 -6.91
N SER A 39 15.90 -6.27 -5.95
CA SER A 39 15.12 -7.49 -5.83
C SER A 39 14.79 -7.77 -4.37
N PHE A 40 13.53 -8.04 -4.07
CA PHE A 40 13.07 -8.49 -2.77
C PHE A 40 11.65 -9.07 -2.88
N LYS A 41 11.22 -9.76 -1.84
CA LYS A 41 9.86 -10.28 -1.71
C LYS A 41 9.27 -9.87 -0.38
N VAL A 42 7.95 -9.76 -0.34
CA VAL A 42 7.19 -9.53 0.89
C VAL A 42 6.06 -10.55 0.93
N SER A 43 6.01 -11.30 2.01
CA SER A 43 4.97 -12.28 2.26
C SER A 43 3.71 -11.64 2.84
N LYS A 44 2.60 -12.31 2.76
CA LYS A 44 1.34 -11.87 3.37
C LYS A 44 1.49 -11.71 4.88
N GLY A 45 1.04 -10.57 5.39
CA GLY A 45 1.14 -10.22 6.81
C GLY A 45 2.52 -9.75 7.26
N GLU A 46 3.52 -9.72 6.37
CA GLU A 46 4.85 -9.20 6.67
C GLU A 46 4.88 -7.67 6.66
N VAL A 47 5.65 -7.08 7.57
CA VAL A 47 5.93 -5.64 7.61
C VAL A 47 7.40 -5.41 7.27
N VAL A 48 7.65 -4.68 6.19
CA VAL A 48 9.01 -4.41 5.69
C VAL A 48 9.32 -2.91 5.76
N GLY A 49 10.46 -2.55 6.34
CA GLY A 49 10.97 -1.18 6.41
C GLY A 49 12.04 -0.90 5.36
N PHE A 50 11.88 0.19 4.59
CA PHE A 50 12.93 0.72 3.73
C PHE A 50 13.76 1.76 4.47
N LEU A 51 15.00 1.41 4.81
CA LEU A 51 15.93 2.28 5.51
C LEU A 51 17.04 2.76 4.56
N GLY A 52 17.54 3.96 4.78
CA GLY A 52 18.64 4.52 4.01
C GLY A 52 18.65 6.05 4.00
N PRO A 53 19.76 6.67 3.58
CA PRO A 53 19.90 8.13 3.49
C PRO A 53 18.95 8.74 2.45
N ASN A 54 18.86 10.08 2.43
CA ASN A 54 18.14 10.77 1.39
C ASN A 54 18.81 10.52 0.04
N GLY A 55 18.01 10.30 -1.01
CA GLY A 55 18.51 9.93 -2.34
C GLY A 55 18.76 8.42 -2.54
N ALA A 56 18.60 7.57 -1.53
CA ALA A 56 18.78 6.11 -1.67
C ALA A 56 17.69 5.39 -2.50
N GLY A 57 16.76 6.12 -3.12
CA GLY A 57 15.72 5.54 -3.97
C GLY A 57 14.45 5.07 -3.24
N LYS A 58 14.31 5.29 -1.93
CA LYS A 58 13.15 4.85 -1.14
C LYS A 58 11.81 5.31 -1.75
N THR A 59 11.65 6.61 -1.93
CA THR A 59 10.42 7.19 -2.51
C THR A 59 10.20 6.71 -3.96
N THR A 60 11.27 6.55 -4.74
CA THR A 60 11.18 6.02 -6.11
C THR A 60 10.70 4.56 -6.09
N THR A 61 11.21 3.75 -5.16
CA THR A 61 10.76 2.36 -5.00
C THR A 61 9.27 2.30 -4.64
N MET A 62 8.80 3.12 -3.69
CA MET A 62 7.37 3.19 -3.36
C MET A 62 6.52 3.60 -4.56
N ARG A 63 6.96 4.57 -5.35
CA ARG A 63 6.27 4.99 -6.57
C ARG A 63 6.29 3.94 -7.68
N LEU A 64 7.31 3.09 -7.73
CA LEU A 64 7.34 1.92 -8.63
C LEU A 64 6.36 0.85 -8.16
N LEU A 65 6.31 0.53 -6.86
CA LEU A 65 5.37 -0.44 -6.29
C LEU A 65 3.91 -0.03 -6.51
N THR A 66 3.62 1.26 -6.44
CA THR A 66 2.25 1.81 -6.63
C THR A 66 1.90 2.11 -8.10
N SER A 67 2.72 1.65 -9.04
CA SER A 67 2.53 1.90 -10.50
C SER A 67 2.49 3.38 -10.89
N TYR A 68 3.00 4.28 -10.03
CA TYR A 68 3.16 5.69 -10.37
C TYR A 68 4.28 5.90 -11.40
N TYR A 69 5.36 5.08 -11.29
CA TYR A 69 6.39 4.95 -12.29
C TYR A 69 6.43 3.52 -12.83
N THR A 70 6.75 3.37 -14.11
CA THR A 70 7.09 2.09 -14.72
C THR A 70 8.61 1.86 -14.60
N PRO A 71 9.07 0.67 -14.21
CA PRO A 71 10.49 0.35 -14.21
C PRO A 71 11.08 0.39 -15.62
N ASP A 72 12.36 0.75 -15.75
CA ASP A 72 13.07 0.72 -17.02
C ASP A 72 13.52 -0.71 -17.34
N THR A 73 13.84 -1.50 -16.32
CA THR A 73 14.14 -2.94 -16.40
C THR A 73 13.62 -3.68 -15.19
N GLY A 74 13.45 -4.99 -15.33
CA GLY A 74 12.94 -5.85 -14.27
C GLY A 74 11.41 -5.89 -14.24
N GLN A 75 10.85 -6.50 -13.19
CA GLN A 75 9.41 -6.72 -13.05
C GLN A 75 8.99 -6.58 -11.59
N ILE A 76 7.78 -6.09 -11.38
CA ILE A 76 7.14 -6.02 -10.08
C ILE A 76 5.80 -6.75 -10.17
N LEU A 77 5.61 -7.74 -9.32
CA LEU A 77 4.35 -8.46 -9.18
C LEU A 77 3.69 -8.09 -7.86
N ILE A 78 2.42 -7.71 -7.92
CA ILE A 78 1.56 -7.48 -6.77
C ILE A 78 0.47 -8.55 -6.79
N ASN A 79 0.40 -9.37 -5.74
CA ASN A 79 -0.48 -10.53 -5.67
C ASN A 79 -0.38 -11.43 -6.93
N GLY A 80 0.85 -11.58 -7.46
CA GLY A 80 1.12 -12.37 -8.67
C GLY A 80 0.82 -11.67 -10.00
N VAL A 81 0.25 -10.47 -10.00
CA VAL A 81 -0.08 -9.69 -11.21
C VAL A 81 1.01 -8.64 -11.47
N ASP A 82 1.47 -8.55 -12.73
CA ASP A 82 2.46 -7.55 -13.15
C ASP A 82 1.88 -6.13 -13.06
N ASN A 83 2.48 -5.29 -12.20
CA ASN A 83 1.99 -3.93 -11.98
C ASN A 83 2.20 -3.00 -13.20
N ALA A 84 3.06 -3.38 -14.16
CA ALA A 84 3.26 -2.61 -15.39
C ALA A 84 2.04 -2.68 -16.32
N GLN A 85 1.21 -3.70 -16.19
CA GLN A 85 -0.05 -3.81 -16.93
C GLN A 85 -1.09 -2.78 -16.49
N GLN A 86 -0.80 -2.06 -15.40
CA GLN A 86 -1.62 -0.96 -14.85
C GLN A 86 -3.10 -1.31 -14.70
N ASP A 87 -3.40 -2.57 -14.42
CA ASP A 87 -4.76 -3.01 -14.22
C ASP A 87 -5.40 -2.28 -13.01
N LEU A 88 -6.62 -1.86 -13.18
CA LEU A 88 -7.43 -1.24 -12.12
C LEU A 88 -7.55 -2.14 -10.89
N GLU A 89 -7.58 -3.44 -11.10
CA GLU A 89 -7.62 -4.42 -10.01
C GLU A 89 -6.35 -4.39 -9.15
N THR A 90 -5.17 -4.35 -9.79
CA THR A 90 -3.89 -4.25 -9.07
C THR A 90 -3.82 -2.98 -8.23
N ARG A 91 -4.26 -1.84 -8.79
CA ARG A 91 -4.27 -0.57 -8.04
C ARG A 91 -5.27 -0.57 -6.88
N ARG A 92 -6.41 -1.26 -7.02
CA ARG A 92 -7.40 -1.38 -5.95
C ARG A 92 -6.91 -2.21 -4.78
N SER A 93 -5.96 -3.12 -5.01
CA SER A 93 -5.37 -3.94 -3.95
C SER A 93 -4.26 -3.22 -3.16
N ILE A 94 -3.89 -1.99 -3.55
CA ILE A 94 -2.82 -1.20 -2.93
C ILE A 94 -3.42 -0.01 -2.19
N GLY A 95 -3.15 0.09 -0.88
CA GLY A 95 -3.28 1.33 -0.13
C GLY A 95 -1.95 2.09 -0.16
N TYR A 96 -1.97 3.39 -0.46
CA TYR A 96 -0.77 4.22 -0.48
C TYR A 96 -0.97 5.53 0.26
N LEU A 97 -0.15 5.76 1.27
CA LEU A 97 -0.09 7.02 1.98
C LEU A 97 1.28 7.68 1.71
N PRO A 98 1.34 8.75 0.91
CA PRO A 98 2.57 9.50 0.68
C PRO A 98 2.95 10.35 1.89
N GLU A 99 4.23 10.75 1.98
CA GLU A 99 4.74 11.66 3.01
C GLU A 99 4.01 13.02 3.01
N ASN A 100 3.74 13.53 1.81
CA ASN A 100 2.92 14.73 1.61
C ASN A 100 1.62 14.31 0.94
N ASN A 101 0.54 14.35 1.69
CA ASN A 101 -0.79 14.10 1.19
C ASN A 101 -1.50 15.43 0.92
N PRO A 102 -1.66 15.86 -0.35
CA PRO A 102 -2.39 17.07 -0.68
C PRO A 102 -3.89 16.84 -0.46
N LEU A 103 -4.42 17.31 0.66
CA LEU A 103 -5.84 17.31 0.95
C LEU A 103 -6.48 18.61 0.39
N TYR A 104 -7.79 18.56 0.16
CA TYR A 104 -8.59 19.74 -0.15
C TYR A 104 -8.92 20.47 1.16
N GLU A 105 -8.09 21.43 1.53
CA GLU A 105 -8.12 22.10 2.84
C GLU A 105 -9.42 22.85 3.11
N ASP A 106 -10.12 23.28 2.07
CA ASP A 106 -11.40 23.99 2.16
C ASP A 106 -12.59 23.08 2.48
N LEU A 107 -12.42 21.76 2.35
CA LEU A 107 -13.48 20.80 2.64
C LEU A 107 -13.53 20.44 4.14
N LEU A 108 -14.73 20.06 4.59
CA LEU A 108 -14.87 19.35 5.85
C LEU A 108 -14.31 17.92 5.70
N VAL A 109 -13.86 17.32 6.81
CA VAL A 109 -13.42 15.92 6.81
C VAL A 109 -14.51 15.01 6.23
N SER A 110 -15.77 15.21 6.63
CA SER A 110 -16.92 14.47 6.10
C SER A 110 -17.07 14.58 4.58
N GLU A 111 -16.95 15.79 4.05
CA GLU A 111 -17.07 16.05 2.62
C GLU A 111 -15.92 15.40 1.82
N TYR A 112 -14.72 15.45 2.38
CA TYR A 112 -13.56 14.81 1.75
C TYR A 112 -13.70 13.28 1.72
N LEU A 113 -14.12 12.66 2.83
CA LEU A 113 -14.34 11.22 2.87
C LEU A 113 -15.46 10.78 1.91
N ASP A 114 -16.55 11.56 1.83
CA ASP A 114 -17.62 11.34 0.86
C ASP A 114 -17.12 11.45 -0.58
N PHE A 115 -16.29 12.44 -0.87
CA PHE A 115 -15.64 12.62 -2.18
C PHE A 115 -14.78 11.41 -2.54
N ILE A 116 -13.95 10.91 -1.61
CA ILE A 116 -13.12 9.71 -1.84
C ILE A 116 -13.99 8.47 -2.08
N ALA A 117 -15.08 8.30 -1.32
CA ALA A 117 -16.02 7.20 -1.52
C ALA A 117 -16.67 7.25 -2.91
N ASP A 118 -16.99 8.45 -3.41
CA ASP A 118 -17.53 8.65 -4.77
C ASP A 118 -16.50 8.33 -5.85
N LEU A 119 -15.25 8.76 -5.70
CA LEU A 119 -14.14 8.40 -6.59
C LEU A 119 -13.92 6.88 -6.66
N ARG A 120 -14.08 6.20 -5.53
CA ARG A 120 -14.00 4.73 -5.44
C ARG A 120 -15.26 4.03 -5.92
N ARG A 121 -16.31 4.79 -6.32
CA ARG A 121 -17.60 4.30 -6.80
C ARG A 121 -18.32 3.41 -5.78
N MET A 122 -18.10 3.68 -4.50
CA MET A 122 -18.79 2.97 -3.42
C MET A 122 -20.28 3.31 -3.41
N ARG A 123 -21.15 2.35 -3.12
CA ARG A 123 -22.61 2.50 -3.17
C ARG A 123 -23.29 1.75 -2.03
N GLY A 124 -24.52 2.17 -1.69
CA GLY A 124 -25.41 1.45 -0.77
C GLY A 124 -24.85 1.28 0.64
N SER A 125 -25.11 0.12 1.23
CA SER A 125 -24.65 -0.25 2.57
C SER A 125 -23.15 -0.26 2.68
N ASP A 126 -22.44 -0.82 1.68
CA ASP A 126 -20.98 -0.95 1.67
C ASP A 126 -20.27 0.40 1.81
N ARG A 127 -20.84 1.47 1.21
CA ARG A 127 -20.33 2.84 1.37
C ARG A 127 -20.43 3.28 2.82
N LYS A 128 -21.62 3.12 3.42
CA LYS A 128 -21.85 3.56 4.78
C LYS A 128 -20.96 2.81 5.77
N ASP A 129 -20.97 1.48 5.68
CA ASP A 129 -20.21 0.62 6.58
C ASP A 129 -18.71 0.90 6.50
N SER A 130 -18.17 1.10 5.28
CA SER A 130 -16.76 1.45 5.08
C SER A 130 -16.41 2.85 5.60
N LEU A 131 -17.30 3.83 5.46
CA LEU A 131 -17.08 5.17 5.99
C LEU A 131 -17.10 5.15 7.52
N ASP A 132 -18.10 4.51 8.14
CA ASP A 132 -18.23 4.38 9.57
C ASP A 132 -17.00 3.67 10.18
N GLN A 133 -16.56 2.58 9.56
CA GLN A 133 -15.35 1.86 9.97
C GLN A 133 -14.10 2.75 9.83
N THR A 134 -13.92 3.46 8.71
CA THR A 134 -12.76 4.33 8.49
C THR A 134 -12.71 5.46 9.53
N ILE A 135 -13.86 6.08 9.84
CA ILE A 135 -13.95 7.15 10.84
C ILE A 135 -13.54 6.66 12.21
N GLU A 136 -13.97 5.46 12.59
CA GLU A 136 -13.63 4.85 13.89
C GLU A 136 -12.15 4.45 13.94
N GLU A 137 -11.65 3.70 12.96
CA GLU A 137 -10.27 3.20 12.92
C GLU A 137 -9.23 4.32 12.82
N ALA A 138 -9.50 5.37 12.06
CA ALA A 138 -8.62 6.53 11.95
C ALA A 138 -8.81 7.54 13.11
N GLY A 139 -9.81 7.34 13.97
CA GLY A 139 -10.11 8.23 15.10
C GLY A 139 -10.50 9.63 14.66
N LEU A 140 -11.37 9.74 13.65
CA LEU A 140 -11.79 11.01 13.04
C LEU A 140 -13.10 11.57 13.60
N SER A 141 -13.79 10.85 14.48
CA SER A 141 -15.14 11.20 14.98
C SER A 141 -15.21 12.62 15.55
N GLU A 142 -14.20 13.05 16.31
CA GLU A 142 -14.17 14.39 16.94
C GLU A 142 -13.96 15.54 15.93
N VAL A 143 -13.39 15.23 14.77
CA VAL A 143 -13.03 16.23 13.75
C VAL A 143 -13.89 16.08 12.47
N PHE A 144 -14.85 15.18 12.45
CA PHE A 144 -15.61 14.79 11.27
C PHE A 144 -16.31 15.97 10.56
N HIS A 145 -16.77 16.95 11.34
CA HIS A 145 -17.44 18.16 10.84
C HIS A 145 -16.53 19.41 10.85
N ARG A 146 -15.22 19.23 10.97
CA ARG A 146 -14.28 20.35 10.95
C ARG A 146 -13.63 20.52 9.57
N PRO A 147 -13.31 21.76 9.18
CA PRO A 147 -12.49 22.03 8.00
C PRO A 147 -11.12 21.34 8.11
N ILE A 148 -10.62 20.78 7.02
CA ILE A 148 -9.31 20.10 6.97
C ILE A 148 -8.19 21.10 7.31
N SER A 149 -8.29 22.35 6.87
CA SER A 149 -7.34 23.43 7.18
C SER A 149 -7.16 23.73 8.68
N GLU A 150 -8.12 23.36 9.51
CA GLU A 150 -8.06 23.58 10.97
C GLU A 150 -7.49 22.37 11.75
N LEU A 151 -7.13 21.30 11.05
CA LEU A 151 -6.65 20.09 11.68
C LEU A 151 -5.19 20.21 12.12
N SER A 152 -4.85 19.53 13.24
CA SER A 152 -3.45 19.32 13.58
C SER A 152 -2.78 18.44 12.52
N LYS A 153 -1.43 18.53 12.42
CA LYS A 153 -0.65 17.68 11.49
C LYS A 153 -0.98 16.18 11.66
N GLY A 154 -1.22 15.73 12.88
CA GLY A 154 -1.57 14.33 13.16
C GLY A 154 -2.94 13.95 12.61
N TYR A 155 -3.95 14.79 12.77
CA TYR A 155 -5.26 14.57 12.16
C TYR A 155 -5.20 14.68 10.63
N HIS A 156 -4.46 15.66 10.10
CA HIS A 156 -4.26 15.84 8.67
C HIS A 156 -3.66 14.58 7.98
N GLN A 157 -2.80 13.84 8.70
CA GLN A 157 -2.26 12.57 8.20
C GLN A 157 -3.22 11.38 8.30
N ARG A 158 -4.26 11.48 9.14
CA ARG A 158 -5.25 10.41 9.30
C ARG A 158 -6.40 10.52 8.31
N VAL A 159 -6.69 11.74 7.84
CA VAL A 159 -7.67 12.01 6.77
C VAL A 159 -7.10 11.60 5.41
#